data_596bb3d15797ec0d7ff22bb47ed2172d
#
_entry.id   596bb3d15797ec0d7ff22bb47ed2172d
#
_cell.length_a   1.000
_cell.length_b   1.000
_cell.length_c   1.000
_cell.angle_alpha   90.00
_cell.angle_beta   90.00
_cell.angle_gamma   90.00
#
_symmetry.space_group_name_H-M   'P 1'
#
loop_
_entity.id
_entity.type
_entity.pdbx_description
1 polymer ?
#
loop_
_entity_poly.entity_id
_entity_poly.type
_entity_poly.pdbx_seq_one_letter_code
_entity_poly.pdbx_strand_id
1 'polypeptide(L)'
;MHYELKRGTLSDLPQVYKIIDDRIHWMDAVGIRQWNVTDYWECYPKSYYEKAVHDGTLYVLKNPDDDQVVSVAVLYEQDARWAKQQGPAAYYVHHLATRIGEKGAGVEMVRQCENLAAKNQKQYLRLDCAIDNPKINAYYDRMHYDYAGTCVDGKYAGNLRQKRVGRSVF
;
A
#
# COMPACT_ATOMS: atom_id res chain seq x y z
N MET A 1 -14.46 14.60 4.37
CA MET A 1 -13.25 14.73 5.20
C MET A 1 -12.07 14.93 4.24
N HIS A 2 -11.21 15.88 4.53
CA HIS A 2 -10.05 16.17 3.68
C HIS A 2 -8.81 15.56 4.33
N TYR A 3 -8.12 14.66 3.63
CA TYR A 3 -6.86 14.07 4.08
C TYR A 3 -5.72 14.56 3.21
N GLU A 4 -4.51 14.59 3.77
CA GLU A 4 -3.29 14.99 3.07
C GLU A 4 -2.27 13.86 3.06
N LEU A 5 -1.74 13.55 1.88
CA LEU A 5 -0.62 12.62 1.73
C LEU A 5 0.70 13.33 2.02
N LYS A 6 1.48 12.78 2.95
CA LYS A 6 2.79 13.31 3.34
C LYS A 6 3.82 12.20 3.42
N ARG A 7 5.09 12.54 3.23
CA ARG A 7 6.17 11.63 3.62
C ARG A 7 6.14 11.41 5.11
N GLY A 8 6.22 10.15 5.53
CA GLY A 8 6.25 9.78 6.94
C GLY A 8 7.55 10.23 7.61
N THR A 9 7.43 10.59 8.87
CA THR A 9 8.55 10.97 9.73
C THR A 9 8.76 9.94 10.83
N LEU A 10 9.89 9.98 11.52
CA LEU A 10 10.14 9.10 12.66
C LEU A 10 9.07 9.26 13.75
N SER A 11 8.56 10.48 13.94
CA SER A 11 7.49 10.76 14.92
C SER A 11 6.13 10.17 14.54
N ASP A 12 5.91 9.81 13.27
CA ASP A 12 4.69 9.15 12.81
C ASP A 12 4.69 7.64 13.10
N LEU A 13 5.87 7.03 13.26
CA LEU A 13 6.02 5.58 13.35
C LEU A 13 5.21 4.91 14.48
N PRO A 14 5.07 5.47 15.68
CA PRO A 14 4.22 4.85 16.70
C PRO A 14 2.76 4.68 16.23
N GLN A 15 2.20 5.65 15.51
CA GLN A 15 0.86 5.54 14.93
C GLN A 15 0.83 4.53 13.77
N VAL A 16 1.86 4.48 12.94
CA VAL A 16 2.00 3.50 11.85
C VAL A 16 2.01 2.08 12.41
N TYR A 17 2.82 1.81 13.42
CA TYR A 17 2.88 0.48 14.06
C TYR A 17 1.53 0.07 14.64
N LYS A 18 0.83 0.99 15.28
CA LYS A 18 -0.49 0.72 15.84
C LYS A 18 -1.50 0.37 14.73
N ILE A 19 -1.50 1.09 13.62
CA ILE A 19 -2.40 0.83 12.49
C ILE A 19 -2.15 -0.58 11.93
N ILE A 20 -0.89 -0.98 11.78
CA ILE A 20 -0.52 -2.30 11.28
C ILE A 20 -0.92 -3.39 12.26
N ASP A 21 -0.60 -3.22 13.55
CA ASP A 21 -1.00 -4.17 14.60
C ASP A 21 -2.52 -4.36 14.67
N ASP A 22 -3.26 -3.28 14.67
CA ASP A 22 -4.72 -3.31 14.69
C ASP A 22 -5.26 -4.08 13.46
N ARG A 23 -4.64 -3.92 12.29
CA ARG A 23 -5.03 -4.66 11.08
C ARG A 23 -4.69 -6.15 11.16
N ILE A 24 -3.56 -6.52 11.73
CA ILE A 24 -3.18 -7.92 11.94
C ILE A 24 -4.21 -8.60 12.85
N HIS A 25 -4.56 -7.99 13.97
CA HIS A 25 -5.58 -8.50 14.90
C HIS A 25 -6.98 -8.53 14.25
N TRP A 26 -7.31 -7.52 13.46
CA TRP A 26 -8.58 -7.48 12.72
C TRP A 26 -8.67 -8.63 11.71
N MET A 27 -7.58 -9.00 11.03
CA MET A 27 -7.57 -10.15 10.12
C MET A 27 -7.93 -11.45 10.85
N ASP A 28 -7.41 -11.66 12.06
CA ASP A 28 -7.79 -12.81 12.89
C ASP A 28 -9.30 -12.80 13.21
N ALA A 29 -9.83 -11.64 13.58
CA ALA A 29 -11.23 -11.49 13.98
C ALA A 29 -12.22 -11.74 12.84
N VAL A 30 -11.85 -11.42 11.59
CA VAL A 30 -12.73 -11.56 10.41
C VAL A 30 -12.39 -12.78 9.55
N GLY A 31 -11.41 -13.60 9.95
CA GLY A 31 -11.04 -14.83 9.24
C GLY A 31 -10.24 -14.62 7.96
N ILE A 32 -9.59 -13.47 7.80
CA ILE A 32 -8.64 -13.21 6.70
C ILE A 32 -7.28 -13.78 7.10
N ARG A 33 -6.61 -14.45 6.15
CA ARG A 33 -5.27 -15.01 6.33
C ARG A 33 -4.29 -14.28 5.42
N GLN A 34 -3.56 -13.31 5.97
CA GLN A 34 -2.56 -12.55 5.24
C GLN A 34 -1.40 -12.21 6.19
N TRP A 35 -1.30 -10.99 6.69
CA TRP A 35 -0.21 -10.58 7.60
C TRP A 35 -0.20 -11.33 8.94
N ASN A 36 -1.36 -11.78 9.39
CA ASN A 36 -1.53 -12.54 10.63
C ASN A 36 -0.96 -13.97 10.58
N VAL A 37 -0.59 -14.47 9.40
CA VAL A 37 -0.05 -15.83 9.20
C VAL A 37 1.31 -15.86 8.49
N THR A 38 1.93 -14.68 8.26
CA THR A 38 3.18 -14.55 7.50
C THR A 38 4.36 -14.06 8.35
N ASP A 39 4.27 -14.11 9.66
CA ASP A 39 5.30 -13.63 10.58
C ASP A 39 5.70 -12.18 10.28
N TYR A 40 4.70 -11.32 10.14
CA TYR A 40 4.84 -9.97 9.57
C TYR A 40 5.93 -9.15 10.23
N TRP A 41 5.95 -9.06 11.58
CA TRP A 41 6.92 -8.25 12.29
C TRP A 41 8.34 -8.83 12.29
N GLU A 42 8.50 -10.13 12.04
CA GLU A 42 9.80 -10.74 11.80
C GLU A 42 10.34 -10.41 10.41
N CYS A 43 9.46 -10.45 9.40
CA CYS A 43 9.80 -10.09 8.02
C CYS A 43 10.04 -8.59 7.85
N TYR A 44 9.25 -7.76 8.55
CA TYR A 44 9.29 -6.29 8.46
C TYR A 44 9.38 -5.66 9.85
N PRO A 45 10.54 -5.76 10.52
CA PRO A 45 10.73 -5.20 11.85
C PRO A 45 10.65 -3.67 11.85
N LYS A 46 10.60 -3.06 13.02
CA LYS A 46 10.56 -1.59 13.17
C LYS A 46 11.70 -0.88 12.42
N SER A 47 12.89 -1.49 12.38
CA SER A 47 14.03 -0.98 11.58
C SER A 47 13.75 -0.88 10.09
N TYR A 48 12.90 -1.74 9.53
CA TYR A 48 12.45 -1.65 8.15
C TYR A 48 11.70 -0.34 7.89
N TYR A 49 10.81 0.04 8.80
CA TYR A 49 10.03 1.28 8.70
C TYR A 49 10.88 2.52 8.96
N GLU A 50 11.81 2.46 9.90
CA GLU A 50 12.79 3.53 10.12
C GLU A 50 13.61 3.78 8.85
N LYS A 51 14.08 2.71 8.20
CA LYS A 51 14.78 2.80 6.91
C LYS A 51 13.89 3.41 5.83
N ALA A 52 12.62 3.03 5.75
CA ALA A 52 11.68 3.59 4.78
C ALA A 52 11.46 5.10 5.00
N VAL A 53 11.49 5.58 6.24
CA VAL A 53 11.48 7.03 6.54
C VAL A 53 12.76 7.68 6.00
N HIS A 54 13.93 7.13 6.30
CA HIS A 54 15.21 7.67 5.82
C HIS A 54 15.30 7.69 4.29
N ASP A 55 14.83 6.64 3.64
CA ASP A 55 14.85 6.53 2.17
C ASP A 55 13.77 7.40 1.49
N GLY A 56 12.85 7.97 2.28
CA GLY A 56 11.74 8.79 1.76
C GLY A 56 10.68 7.97 1.03
N THR A 57 10.56 6.67 1.30
CA THR A 57 9.59 5.76 0.67
C THR A 57 8.34 5.52 1.51
N LEU A 58 8.37 5.87 2.80
CA LEU A 58 7.19 5.81 3.66
C LEU A 58 6.30 7.02 3.45
N TYR A 59 5.04 6.77 3.15
CA TYR A 59 3.99 7.79 3.03
C TYR A 59 2.88 7.54 4.03
N VAL A 60 2.34 8.62 4.56
CA VAL A 60 1.19 8.60 5.47
C VAL A 60 0.10 9.52 4.97
N LEU A 61 -1.14 9.12 5.18
CA LEU A 61 -2.30 9.96 4.97
C LEU A 61 -2.70 10.53 6.33
N LYS A 62 -2.77 11.84 6.43
CA LYS A 62 -3.06 12.53 7.68
C LYS A 62 -4.35 13.32 7.61
N ASN A 63 -5.02 13.39 8.75
CA ASN A 63 -6.04 14.40 8.98
C ASN A 63 -5.35 15.72 9.33
N PRO A 64 -5.53 16.80 8.54
CA PRO A 64 -4.85 18.08 8.78
C PRO A 64 -5.31 18.80 10.04
N ASP A 65 -6.50 18.48 10.59
CA ASP A 65 -7.05 19.16 11.75
C ASP A 65 -6.35 18.75 13.07
N ASP A 66 -5.90 17.49 13.17
CA ASP A 66 -5.28 16.96 14.39
C ASP A 66 -3.95 16.24 14.16
N ASP A 67 -3.44 16.28 12.93
CA ASP A 67 -2.20 15.62 12.47
C ASP A 67 -2.18 14.09 12.69
N GLN A 68 -3.35 13.46 12.86
CA GLN A 68 -3.43 12.02 13.05
C GLN A 68 -3.16 11.26 11.74
N VAL A 69 -2.34 10.22 11.84
CA VAL A 69 -2.13 9.26 10.75
C VAL A 69 -3.36 8.35 10.64
N VAL A 70 -3.99 8.33 9.46
CA VAL A 70 -5.15 7.48 9.19
C VAL A 70 -4.85 6.33 8.22
N SER A 71 -3.80 6.45 7.42
CA SER A 71 -3.35 5.38 6.54
C SER A 71 -1.85 5.47 6.29
N VAL A 72 -1.24 4.35 5.94
CA VAL A 72 0.20 4.22 5.63
C VAL A 72 0.40 3.39 4.38
N ALA A 73 1.43 3.70 3.61
CA ALA A 73 1.94 2.88 2.52
C ALA A 73 3.43 3.12 2.32
N VAL A 74 4.11 2.13 1.78
CA VAL A 74 5.49 2.25 1.30
C VAL A 74 5.46 2.22 -0.22
N LEU A 75 6.06 3.22 -0.87
CA LEU A 75 6.13 3.33 -2.33
C LEU A 75 7.55 3.09 -2.80
N TYR A 76 7.73 2.04 -3.60
CA TYR A 76 8.99 1.73 -4.26
C TYR A 76 8.95 2.09 -5.73
N GLU A 77 10.11 2.30 -6.32
CA GLU A 77 10.27 2.51 -7.76
C GLU A 77 10.65 1.24 -8.51
N GLN A 78 10.94 0.16 -7.78
CA GLN A 78 11.25 -1.17 -8.30
C GLN A 78 10.66 -2.24 -7.40
N ASP A 79 10.24 -3.37 -8.00
CA ASP A 79 9.70 -4.50 -7.26
C ASP A 79 10.01 -5.80 -8.01
N ALA A 80 10.74 -6.70 -7.34
CA ALA A 80 11.12 -8.00 -7.90
C ALA A 80 9.91 -8.89 -8.24
N ARG A 81 8.77 -8.69 -7.56
CA ARG A 81 7.51 -9.40 -7.87
C ARG A 81 7.00 -9.10 -9.29
N TRP A 82 7.44 -7.96 -9.85
CA TRP A 82 7.07 -7.48 -11.17
C TRP A 82 8.17 -7.69 -12.24
N ALA A 83 9.15 -8.53 -11.96
CA ALA A 83 10.29 -8.74 -12.85
C ALA A 83 9.91 -9.19 -14.28
N LYS A 84 8.76 -9.86 -14.44
CA LYS A 84 8.23 -10.28 -15.76
C LYS A 84 7.51 -9.15 -16.51
N GLN A 85 7.22 -8.04 -15.84
CA GLN A 85 6.52 -6.85 -16.37
C GLN A 85 7.51 -5.73 -16.61
N GLN A 86 8.56 -5.99 -17.37
CA GLN A 86 9.58 -4.98 -17.73
C GLN A 86 8.94 -3.85 -18.53
N GLY A 87 9.32 -2.62 -18.29
CA GLY A 87 8.89 -1.49 -19.11
C GLY A 87 8.58 -0.22 -18.35
N PRO A 88 7.35 0.35 -18.48
CA PRO A 88 7.11 1.73 -18.07
C PRO A 88 7.32 1.97 -16.58
N ALA A 89 7.80 3.19 -16.27
CA ALA A 89 8.03 3.62 -14.90
C ALA A 89 6.75 3.52 -14.05
N ALA A 90 6.85 2.95 -12.87
CA ALA A 90 5.74 2.76 -11.95
C ALA A 90 6.15 3.05 -10.49
N TYR A 91 5.19 3.39 -9.66
CA TYR A 91 5.32 3.19 -8.23
C TYR A 91 4.66 1.87 -7.83
N TYR A 92 5.28 1.19 -6.87
CA TYR A 92 4.85 -0.09 -6.32
C TYR A 92 4.43 0.11 -4.87
N VAL A 93 3.16 -0.15 -4.58
CA VAL A 93 2.58 0.05 -3.25
C VAL A 93 2.76 -1.20 -2.40
N HIS A 94 3.38 -1.04 -1.25
CA HIS A 94 3.53 -2.08 -0.23
C HIS A 94 3.01 -1.59 1.12
N HIS A 95 2.64 -2.53 1.97
CA HIS A 95 2.25 -2.26 3.37
C HIS A 95 1.13 -1.23 3.52
N LEU A 96 0.18 -1.25 2.59
CA LEU A 96 -1.00 -0.39 2.65
C LEU A 96 -1.90 -0.84 3.80
N ALA A 97 -2.03 0.01 4.79
CA ALA A 97 -2.91 -0.21 5.93
C ALA A 97 -3.65 1.07 6.30
N THR A 98 -4.91 0.93 6.66
CA THR A 98 -5.78 2.04 7.05
C THR A 98 -6.32 1.80 8.45
N ARG A 99 -6.38 2.87 9.26
CA ARG A 99 -6.97 2.84 10.60
C ARG A 99 -8.38 2.26 10.54
N ILE A 100 -8.68 1.36 11.47
CA ILE A 100 -10.02 0.78 11.58
C ILE A 100 -11.02 1.87 11.96
N GLY A 101 -12.17 1.91 11.29
CA GLY A 101 -13.20 2.90 11.50
C GLY A 101 -13.12 4.14 10.60
N GLU A 102 -11.98 4.39 9.95
CA GLU A 102 -11.80 5.50 9.01
C GLU A 102 -12.34 5.13 7.61
N LYS A 103 -13.66 5.24 7.45
CA LYS A 103 -14.32 4.90 6.20
C LYS A 103 -13.84 5.80 5.04
N GLY A 104 -13.49 5.17 3.93
CA GLY A 104 -13.03 5.86 2.73
C GLY A 104 -11.56 6.30 2.73
N ALA A 105 -10.87 6.25 3.87
CA ALA A 105 -9.45 6.66 3.95
C ALA A 105 -8.54 5.75 3.10
N GLY A 106 -8.83 4.46 2.99
CA GLY A 106 -8.06 3.55 2.13
C GLY A 106 -8.19 3.90 0.65
N VAL A 107 -9.38 4.21 0.18
CA VAL A 107 -9.61 4.68 -1.21
C VAL A 107 -8.89 5.99 -1.46
N GLU A 108 -8.96 6.92 -0.52
CA GLU A 108 -8.30 8.22 -0.61
C GLU A 108 -6.77 8.07 -0.61
N MET A 109 -6.22 7.17 0.20
CA MET A 109 -4.78 6.86 0.19
C MET A 109 -4.32 6.41 -1.18
N VAL A 110 -5.01 5.45 -1.79
CA VAL A 110 -4.67 4.93 -3.12
C VAL A 110 -4.80 6.05 -4.17
N ARG A 111 -5.88 6.84 -4.14
CA ARG A 111 -6.09 7.96 -5.06
C ARG A 111 -4.97 9.00 -4.97
N GLN A 112 -4.52 9.33 -3.78
CA GLN A 112 -3.42 10.29 -3.62
C GLN A 112 -2.07 9.68 -4.06
N CYS A 113 -1.86 8.37 -3.88
CA CYS A 113 -0.71 7.69 -4.46
C CYS A 113 -0.75 7.70 -6.00
N GLU A 114 -1.92 7.54 -6.62
CA GLU A 114 -2.09 7.67 -8.07
C GLU A 114 -1.72 9.09 -8.55
N ASN A 115 -2.18 10.12 -7.86
CA ASN A 115 -1.84 11.50 -8.18
C ASN A 115 -0.35 11.78 -8.03
N LEU A 116 0.27 11.27 -6.97
CA LEU A 116 1.71 11.40 -6.75
C LEU A 116 2.51 10.69 -7.86
N ALA A 117 2.09 9.50 -8.25
CA ALA A 117 2.71 8.75 -9.33
C ALA A 117 2.63 9.54 -10.67
N ALA A 118 1.46 10.06 -11.01
CA ALA A 118 1.26 10.87 -12.20
C ALA A 118 2.10 12.16 -12.17
N LYS A 119 2.16 12.85 -11.02
CA LYS A 119 2.98 14.04 -10.83
C LYS A 119 4.47 13.76 -11.03
N ASN A 120 4.93 12.59 -10.61
CA ASN A 120 6.32 12.15 -10.74
C ASN A 120 6.58 11.39 -12.06
N GLN A 121 5.71 11.58 -13.06
CA GLN A 121 5.85 11.03 -14.41
C GLN A 121 5.87 9.49 -14.47
N LYS A 122 5.29 8.83 -13.48
CA LYS A 122 5.07 7.39 -13.54
C LYS A 122 3.87 7.09 -14.45
N GLN A 123 3.90 5.96 -15.15
CA GLN A 123 2.80 5.55 -16.01
C GLN A 123 1.77 4.70 -15.29
N TYR A 124 2.22 3.98 -14.26
CA TYR A 124 1.38 3.06 -13.50
C TYR A 124 1.55 3.23 -11.98
N LEU A 125 0.47 2.99 -11.27
CA LEU A 125 0.51 2.57 -9.88
C LEU A 125 0.27 1.06 -9.85
N ARG A 126 1.17 0.31 -9.20
CA ARG A 126 1.18 -1.15 -9.14
C ARG A 126 1.10 -1.62 -7.70
N LEU A 127 0.37 -2.68 -7.48
CA LEU A 127 0.23 -3.34 -6.18
C LEU A 127 -0.09 -4.81 -6.36
N ASP A 128 -0.13 -5.54 -5.27
CA ASP A 128 -0.61 -6.92 -5.24
C ASP A 128 -1.56 -7.12 -4.07
N CYS A 129 -2.42 -8.10 -4.19
CA CYS A 129 -3.35 -8.49 -3.15
C CYS A 129 -3.47 -10.01 -3.07
N ALA A 130 -3.79 -10.52 -1.87
CA ALA A 130 -3.86 -11.95 -1.63
C ALA A 130 -4.81 -12.65 -2.61
N ILE A 131 -4.33 -13.75 -3.19
CA ILE A 131 -5.06 -14.51 -4.22
C ILE A 131 -6.37 -15.09 -3.68
N ASP A 132 -6.36 -15.51 -2.42
CA ASP A 132 -7.46 -16.17 -1.72
C ASP A 132 -8.40 -15.20 -0.99
N ASN A 133 -8.26 -13.90 -1.23
CA ASN A 133 -9.14 -12.87 -0.65
C ASN A 133 -10.04 -12.26 -1.74
N PRO A 134 -11.25 -12.84 -1.99
CA PRO A 134 -12.12 -12.33 -3.05
C PRO A 134 -12.62 -10.91 -2.82
N LYS A 135 -12.74 -10.47 -1.56
CA LYS A 135 -13.20 -9.11 -1.24
C LYS A 135 -12.20 -8.05 -1.67
N ILE A 136 -10.91 -8.27 -1.41
CA ILE A 136 -9.88 -7.31 -1.80
C ILE A 136 -9.68 -7.31 -3.32
N ASN A 137 -9.78 -8.46 -3.97
CA ASN A 137 -9.72 -8.55 -5.43
C ASN A 137 -10.88 -7.77 -6.08
N ALA A 138 -12.11 -7.97 -5.61
CA ALA A 138 -13.28 -7.22 -6.08
C ALA A 138 -13.16 -5.70 -5.79
N TYR A 139 -12.55 -5.33 -4.68
CA TYR A 139 -12.28 -3.94 -4.33
C TYR A 139 -11.38 -3.26 -5.39
N TYR A 140 -10.27 -3.91 -5.77
CA TYR A 140 -9.39 -3.36 -6.80
C TYR A 140 -9.99 -3.42 -8.21
N ASP A 141 -10.84 -4.40 -8.52
CA ASP A 141 -11.64 -4.39 -9.75
C ASP A 141 -12.52 -3.14 -9.85
N ARG A 142 -13.21 -2.79 -8.76
CA ARG A 142 -14.05 -1.57 -8.71
C ARG A 142 -13.24 -0.28 -8.81
N MET A 143 -11.98 -0.30 -8.39
CA MET A 143 -11.07 0.84 -8.53
C MET A 143 -10.36 0.89 -9.89
N HIS A 144 -10.73 -0.01 -10.81
CA HIS A 144 -10.18 -0.10 -12.17
C HIS A 144 -8.69 -0.49 -12.22
N TYR A 145 -8.27 -1.37 -11.30
CA TYR A 145 -6.95 -2.00 -11.34
C TYR A 145 -7.03 -3.29 -12.16
N ASP A 146 -6.30 -3.32 -13.26
CA ASP A 146 -6.24 -4.48 -14.15
C ASP A 146 -5.39 -5.60 -13.52
N TYR A 147 -5.82 -6.83 -13.75
CA TYR A 147 -5.03 -8.01 -13.40
C TYR A 147 -3.80 -8.11 -14.32
N ALA A 148 -2.63 -8.33 -13.74
CA ALA A 148 -1.35 -8.36 -14.46
C ALA A 148 -0.53 -9.64 -14.21
N GLY A 149 -1.10 -10.65 -13.60
CA GLY A 149 -0.45 -11.92 -13.30
C GLY A 149 -0.45 -12.25 -11.82
N THR A 150 0.38 -13.20 -11.43
CA THR A 150 0.51 -13.66 -10.03
C THR A 150 1.94 -13.53 -9.54
N CYS A 151 2.09 -13.47 -8.21
CA CYS A 151 3.39 -13.53 -7.54
C CYS A 151 3.34 -14.51 -6.36
N VAL A 152 4.51 -15.02 -6.01
CA VAL A 152 4.71 -15.83 -4.80
C VAL A 152 5.95 -15.30 -4.09
N ASP A 153 5.81 -15.07 -2.78
CA ASP A 153 6.89 -14.62 -1.92
C ASP A 153 6.76 -15.34 -0.56
N GLY A 154 7.57 -16.40 -0.38
CA GLY A 154 7.46 -17.27 0.77
C GLY A 154 6.08 -17.90 0.91
N LYS A 155 5.40 -17.62 2.03
CA LYS A 155 4.04 -18.09 2.33
C LYS A 155 2.93 -17.27 1.64
N TYR A 156 3.28 -16.19 0.97
CA TYR A 156 2.34 -15.28 0.34
C TYR A 156 2.19 -15.59 -1.16
N ALA A 157 0.94 -15.67 -1.62
CA ALA A 157 0.59 -15.73 -3.03
C ALA A 157 -0.38 -14.58 -3.35
N GLY A 158 -0.07 -13.80 -4.36
CA GLY A 158 -0.81 -12.60 -4.71
C GLY A 158 -1.18 -12.49 -6.19
N ASN A 159 -2.22 -11.72 -6.44
CA ASN A 159 -2.55 -11.20 -7.75
C ASN A 159 -1.88 -9.84 -7.94
N LEU A 160 -1.12 -9.70 -9.03
CA LEU A 160 -0.55 -8.44 -9.45
C LEU A 160 -1.64 -7.59 -10.09
N ARG A 161 -1.74 -6.34 -9.67
CA ARG A 161 -2.74 -5.38 -10.12
C ARG A 161 -2.10 -4.05 -10.49
N GLN A 162 -2.55 -3.44 -11.58
CA GLN A 162 -2.02 -2.14 -12.02
C GLN A 162 -3.11 -1.22 -12.56
N LYS A 163 -2.88 0.07 -12.40
CA LYS A 163 -3.72 1.11 -12.99
C LYS A 163 -2.85 2.14 -13.68
N ARG A 164 -3.21 2.49 -14.90
CA ARG A 164 -2.55 3.56 -15.64
C ARG A 164 -2.89 4.91 -15.00
N VAL A 165 -1.86 5.69 -14.66
CA VAL A 165 -2.01 7.01 -14.01
C VAL A 165 -1.38 8.14 -14.82
N GLY A 166 -0.40 7.82 -15.66
CA GLY A 166 0.25 8.77 -16.55
C GLY A 166 -0.61 9.09 -17.76
N ARG A 167 -0.49 10.33 -18.30
CA ARG A 167 -1.09 10.68 -19.58
C ARG A 167 -0.38 9.91 -20.69
N SER A 168 -1.13 9.42 -21.69
CA SER A 168 -0.53 8.98 -22.94
C SER A 168 0.24 10.15 -23.55
N VAL A 169 1.55 9.96 -23.72
CA VAL A 169 2.35 10.87 -24.53
C VAL A 169 2.15 10.41 -25.98
N PHE A 170 1.42 11.20 -26.73
CA PHE A 170 1.34 11.06 -28.18
C PHE A 170 2.40 11.94 -28.80
#